data_f195b433457a2e1a3cdf9d05a6b22096
#
_entry.id   f195b433457a2e1a3cdf9d05a6b22096
#
_cell.length_a   1.000
_cell.length_b   1.000
_cell.length_c   1.000
_cell.angle_alpha   90.00
_cell.angle_beta   90.00
_cell.angle_gamma   90.00
#
_symmetry.space_group_name_H-M   'P 1'
#
loop_
_entity.id
_entity.type
_entity.pdbx_description
1 polymer ?
#
loop_
_entity_poly.entity_id
_entity_poly.type
_entity_poly.pdbx_seq_one_letter_code
_entity_poly.pdbx_strand_id
1 'polypeptide(L)'
;MMQKEENMEHSFKYINLYKTVRKDIVDGRYRYQEKMPSKRLLAGAMGVSVLTVEHCYALLEEEGYIEGRERSGYYVIYRDGLLFPIEEKQDTLRYLPHTLSENGEGMGFSIIAKTFRKVLSKYGEEILVPSEQQGKLFLRTALKEYLRRARGIFVTEEQIVIGSGAEQLYTLLSQILKEEGEFAVENPSYERMQKIYRANGIRLALLEMGKKGIHSAALQRAESKVLHVTPFHSYPSGITAPASKRREYLEYARKRDGFIIEDDYDSEFSALGKPEDSLFAMDTRDCVYYLNSFSKTIGPAFRMAYLLLPKTRAEADSRKISFYSCSVPVLEQCLLTELLQSGEFERHINRIRRKRRSHVTSGDTK
;
A
#
# COMPACT_ATOMS: atom_id res chain seq x y z
N MET A 1 -31.34 -10.40 -24.54
CA MET A 1 -30.72 -11.51 -23.80
C MET A 1 -29.92 -12.42 -24.73
N MET A 2 -30.47 -12.93 -25.81
CA MET A 2 -29.78 -13.82 -26.77
C MET A 2 -28.45 -13.29 -27.34
N GLN A 3 -28.34 -12.02 -27.71
CA GLN A 3 -27.08 -11.43 -28.23
C GLN A 3 -25.92 -11.31 -27.21
N LYS A 4 -26.20 -11.29 -25.91
CA LYS A 4 -25.18 -11.30 -24.85
C LYS A 4 -24.65 -12.70 -24.56
N GLU A 5 -25.44 -13.72 -24.72
CA GLU A 5 -25.04 -15.13 -24.55
C GLU A 5 -24.20 -15.62 -25.74
N GLU A 6 -24.55 -15.25 -26.98
CA GLU A 6 -23.73 -15.54 -28.17
C GLU A 6 -22.35 -14.88 -28.10
N ASN A 7 -22.24 -13.63 -27.65
CA ASN A 7 -20.94 -12.96 -27.48
C ASN A 7 -20.08 -13.58 -26.37
N MET A 8 -20.67 -14.12 -25.30
CA MET A 8 -19.95 -14.81 -24.24
C MET A 8 -19.43 -16.17 -24.71
N GLU A 9 -20.21 -16.92 -25.45
CA GLU A 9 -19.82 -18.23 -26.01
C GLU A 9 -18.73 -18.09 -27.10
N HIS A 10 -18.77 -17.05 -27.90
CA HIS A 10 -17.70 -16.70 -28.85
C HIS A 10 -16.39 -16.29 -28.15
N SER A 11 -16.46 -15.58 -27.04
CA SER A 11 -15.29 -15.18 -26.25
C SER A 11 -14.55 -16.39 -25.65
N PHE A 12 -15.25 -17.44 -25.23
CA PHE A 12 -14.61 -18.66 -24.73
C PHE A 12 -13.93 -19.50 -25.84
N LYS A 13 -14.49 -19.51 -27.06
CA LYS A 13 -13.99 -20.36 -28.15
C LYS A 13 -12.62 -19.90 -28.67
N TYR A 14 -12.37 -18.58 -28.84
CA TYR A 14 -11.06 -18.12 -29.34
C TYR A 14 -9.97 -18.21 -28.26
N ILE A 15 -10.29 -18.03 -26.97
CA ILE A 15 -9.32 -18.19 -25.87
C ILE A 15 -8.88 -19.66 -25.76
N ASN A 16 -9.80 -20.62 -25.92
CA ASN A 16 -9.45 -22.04 -25.90
C ASN A 16 -8.59 -22.42 -27.10
N LEU A 17 -8.92 -21.92 -28.28
CA LEU A 17 -8.11 -22.11 -29.49
C LEU A 17 -6.72 -21.50 -29.31
N TYR A 18 -6.63 -20.26 -28.79
CA TYR A 18 -5.38 -19.60 -28.48
C TYR A 18 -4.49 -20.43 -27.54
N LYS A 19 -5.04 -20.94 -26.43
CA LYS A 19 -4.29 -21.80 -25.48
C LYS A 19 -3.75 -23.06 -26.17
N THR A 20 -4.56 -23.69 -27.02
CA THR A 20 -4.15 -24.88 -27.76
C THR A 20 -3.03 -24.59 -28.73
N VAL A 21 -3.17 -23.55 -29.58
CA VAL A 21 -2.15 -23.20 -30.61
C VAL A 21 -0.88 -22.69 -29.94
N ARG A 22 -0.99 -21.88 -28.90
CA ARG A 22 0.16 -21.44 -28.09
C ARG A 22 0.94 -22.62 -27.52
N LYS A 23 0.23 -23.60 -26.96
CA LYS A 23 0.86 -24.83 -26.46
C LYS A 23 1.56 -25.60 -27.58
N ASP A 24 0.95 -25.74 -28.73
CA ASP A 24 1.54 -26.40 -29.88
C ASP A 24 2.81 -25.70 -30.39
N ILE A 25 2.88 -24.36 -30.29
CA ILE A 25 4.09 -23.60 -30.61
C ILE A 25 5.17 -23.85 -29.54
N VAL A 26 4.84 -23.76 -28.26
CA VAL A 26 5.78 -23.97 -27.14
C VAL A 26 6.30 -25.42 -27.12
N ASP A 27 5.44 -26.41 -27.37
CA ASP A 27 5.81 -27.82 -27.46
C ASP A 27 6.59 -28.17 -28.75
N GLY A 28 6.87 -27.18 -29.62
CA GLY A 28 7.64 -27.35 -30.84
C GLY A 28 6.94 -28.06 -31.97
N ARG A 29 5.61 -28.23 -31.93
CA ARG A 29 4.81 -28.73 -33.04
C ARG A 29 4.84 -27.79 -34.26
N TYR A 30 4.91 -26.49 -33.99
CA TYR A 30 5.24 -25.44 -34.99
C TYR A 30 6.62 -24.89 -34.66
N ARG A 31 7.57 -25.09 -35.59
CA ARG A 31 8.97 -24.71 -35.37
C ARG A 31 9.22 -23.24 -35.65
N TYR A 32 10.30 -22.71 -35.09
CA TYR A 32 10.73 -21.36 -35.39
C TYR A 32 10.89 -21.13 -36.91
N GLN A 33 10.36 -20.03 -37.42
CA GLN A 33 10.26 -19.68 -38.84
C GLN A 33 9.31 -20.56 -39.68
N GLU A 34 8.61 -21.49 -39.05
CA GLU A 34 7.59 -22.28 -39.74
C GLU A 34 6.35 -21.43 -40.02
N LYS A 35 5.76 -21.66 -41.20
CA LYS A 35 4.54 -20.97 -41.63
C LYS A 35 3.33 -21.58 -40.92
N MET A 36 2.54 -20.75 -40.25
CA MET A 36 1.27 -21.16 -39.64
C MET A 36 0.24 -21.51 -40.71
N PRO A 37 -0.71 -22.42 -40.40
CA PRO A 37 -1.84 -22.70 -41.27
C PRO A 37 -2.61 -21.43 -41.64
N SER A 38 -3.20 -21.37 -42.82
CA SER A 38 -4.07 -20.26 -43.16
C SER A 38 -5.28 -20.21 -42.23
N LYS A 39 -5.82 -19.01 -41.97
CA LYS A 39 -6.99 -18.83 -41.08
C LYS A 39 -8.15 -19.77 -41.46
N ARG A 40 -8.38 -19.97 -42.77
CA ARG A 40 -9.43 -20.89 -43.26
C ARG A 40 -9.11 -22.36 -43.01
N LEU A 41 -7.84 -22.73 -43.19
CA LEU A 41 -7.40 -24.13 -42.95
C LEU A 41 -7.50 -24.50 -41.48
N LEU A 42 -7.03 -23.62 -40.60
CA LEU A 42 -7.09 -23.84 -39.14
C LEU A 42 -8.56 -23.86 -38.68
N ALA A 43 -9.41 -22.97 -39.20
CA ALA A 43 -10.83 -22.92 -38.90
C ALA A 43 -11.51 -24.23 -39.20
N GLY A 44 -11.25 -24.78 -40.40
CA GLY A 44 -11.77 -26.09 -40.81
C GLY A 44 -11.26 -27.27 -39.95
N ALA A 45 -9.95 -27.25 -39.62
CA ALA A 45 -9.36 -28.31 -38.79
C ALA A 45 -9.86 -28.31 -37.35
N MET A 46 -10.15 -27.16 -36.80
CA MET A 46 -10.58 -26.98 -35.39
C MET A 46 -12.11 -26.87 -35.23
N GLY A 47 -12.87 -26.88 -36.30
CA GLY A 47 -14.34 -26.78 -36.27
C GLY A 47 -14.83 -25.43 -35.71
N VAL A 48 -14.09 -24.33 -35.95
CA VAL A 48 -14.41 -22.98 -35.48
C VAL A 48 -14.61 -22.01 -36.63
N SER A 49 -15.12 -20.81 -36.36
CA SER A 49 -15.26 -19.78 -37.38
C SER A 49 -13.89 -19.17 -37.76
N VAL A 50 -13.75 -18.65 -38.98
CA VAL A 50 -12.55 -17.93 -39.42
C VAL A 50 -12.26 -16.71 -38.55
N LEU A 51 -13.31 -16.03 -38.07
CA LEU A 51 -13.18 -14.89 -37.14
C LEU A 51 -12.58 -15.32 -35.78
N THR A 52 -12.96 -16.52 -35.28
CA THR A 52 -12.36 -17.09 -34.05
C THR A 52 -10.86 -17.32 -34.21
N VAL A 53 -10.42 -17.80 -35.38
CA VAL A 53 -8.98 -17.97 -35.67
C VAL A 53 -8.29 -16.63 -35.85
N GLU A 54 -8.96 -15.65 -36.41
CA GLU A 54 -8.42 -14.29 -36.57
C GLU A 54 -8.12 -13.65 -35.21
N HIS A 55 -9.04 -13.72 -34.26
CA HIS A 55 -8.81 -13.25 -32.89
C HIS A 55 -7.70 -14.05 -32.19
N CYS A 56 -7.65 -15.37 -32.39
CA CYS A 56 -6.57 -16.22 -31.88
C CYS A 56 -5.20 -15.78 -32.42
N TYR A 57 -5.08 -15.55 -33.72
CA TYR A 57 -3.82 -15.12 -34.34
C TYR A 57 -3.42 -13.71 -33.93
N ALA A 58 -4.38 -12.80 -33.77
CA ALA A 58 -4.10 -11.47 -33.26
C ALA A 58 -3.48 -11.52 -31.85
N LEU A 59 -4.02 -12.36 -30.93
CA LEU A 59 -3.45 -12.55 -29.60
C LEU A 59 -2.05 -13.18 -29.64
N LEU A 60 -1.84 -14.20 -30.48
CA LEU A 60 -0.54 -14.85 -30.63
C LEU A 60 0.51 -13.89 -31.21
N GLU A 61 0.10 -12.97 -32.09
CA GLU A 61 0.95 -11.93 -32.65
C GLU A 61 1.26 -10.84 -31.62
N GLU A 62 0.27 -10.37 -30.88
CA GLU A 62 0.43 -9.39 -29.80
C GLU A 62 1.37 -9.90 -28.69
N GLU A 63 1.31 -11.19 -28.37
CA GLU A 63 2.18 -11.83 -27.38
C GLU A 63 3.54 -12.29 -27.96
N GLY A 64 3.78 -12.09 -29.26
CA GLY A 64 5.07 -12.38 -29.89
C GLY A 64 5.35 -13.86 -30.14
N TYR A 65 4.33 -14.71 -30.26
CA TYR A 65 4.49 -16.11 -30.69
C TYR A 65 4.58 -16.26 -32.19
N ILE A 66 3.85 -15.44 -32.94
CA ILE A 66 3.83 -15.43 -34.39
C ILE A 66 3.97 -13.99 -34.91
N GLU A 67 4.33 -13.85 -36.19
CA GLU A 67 4.45 -12.57 -36.90
C GLU A 67 3.71 -12.66 -38.24
N GLY A 68 2.85 -11.67 -38.54
CA GLY A 68 2.22 -11.53 -39.84
C GLY A 68 3.19 -10.95 -40.84
N ARG A 69 3.38 -11.63 -42.00
CA ARG A 69 4.15 -11.13 -43.11
C ARG A 69 3.23 -10.79 -44.30
N GLU A 70 3.33 -9.57 -44.76
CA GLU A 70 2.45 -9.05 -45.79
C GLU A 70 2.42 -9.98 -47.03
N ARG A 71 1.20 -10.34 -47.47
CA ARG A 71 0.93 -11.27 -48.61
C ARG A 71 1.47 -12.69 -48.42
N SER A 72 2.10 -13.03 -47.28
CA SER A 72 2.74 -14.34 -47.07
C SER A 72 2.05 -15.15 -45.98
N GLY A 73 1.38 -14.51 -45.01
CA GLY A 73 0.70 -15.17 -43.89
C GLY A 73 1.47 -15.04 -42.58
N TYR A 74 1.17 -15.90 -41.60
CA TYR A 74 1.79 -15.85 -40.28
C TYR A 74 2.93 -16.86 -40.15
N TYR A 75 3.97 -16.49 -39.39
CA TYR A 75 5.16 -17.31 -39.14
C TYR A 75 5.48 -17.33 -37.67
N VAL A 76 5.93 -18.47 -37.13
CA VAL A 76 6.36 -18.62 -35.74
C VAL A 76 7.65 -17.85 -35.51
N ILE A 77 7.64 -16.93 -34.57
CA ILE A 77 8.85 -16.18 -34.13
C ILE A 77 9.28 -16.57 -32.70
N TYR A 78 8.52 -17.42 -32.05
CA TYR A 78 8.89 -17.98 -30.75
C TYR A 78 10.11 -18.90 -30.88
N ARG A 79 11.12 -18.64 -30.01
CA ARG A 79 12.30 -19.52 -29.85
C ARG A 79 12.33 -20.02 -28.42
N ASP A 80 12.45 -21.32 -28.28
CA ASP A 80 12.75 -21.93 -26.98
C ASP A 80 14.12 -21.44 -26.47
N GLY A 81 14.16 -20.92 -25.24
CA GLY A 81 15.39 -20.39 -24.60
C GLY A 81 15.63 -18.89 -24.69
N LEU A 82 14.81 -18.08 -25.41
CA LEU A 82 14.91 -16.61 -25.43
C LEU A 82 13.98 -15.93 -24.42
N LEU A 83 12.93 -16.59 -24.02
CA LEU A 83 12.12 -16.23 -22.85
C LEU A 83 12.37 -17.33 -21.82
N PHE A 84 12.58 -16.95 -20.57
CA PHE A 84 12.75 -17.90 -19.47
C PHE A 84 11.74 -19.04 -19.62
N PRO A 85 12.16 -20.33 -19.59
CA PRO A 85 11.21 -21.41 -19.65
C PRO A 85 10.26 -21.23 -18.47
N ILE A 86 9.02 -20.86 -18.75
CA ILE A 86 7.93 -21.09 -17.80
C ILE A 86 7.75 -22.61 -17.89
N GLU A 87 8.57 -23.35 -17.16
CA GLU A 87 8.17 -24.69 -16.78
C GLU A 87 6.82 -24.53 -16.08
N GLU A 88 5.75 -24.88 -16.78
CA GLU A 88 4.52 -25.29 -16.10
C GLU A 88 4.86 -26.58 -15.34
N LYS A 89 5.67 -26.45 -14.30
CA LYS A 89 5.50 -27.34 -13.17
C LYS A 89 4.06 -27.13 -12.76
N GLN A 90 3.26 -28.17 -12.95
CA GLN A 90 2.07 -28.42 -12.13
C GLN A 90 2.52 -28.59 -10.68
N ASP A 91 3.26 -27.61 -10.14
CA ASP A 91 3.16 -27.34 -8.75
C ASP A 91 1.72 -26.85 -8.58
N THR A 92 0.88 -27.78 -8.17
CA THR A 92 -0.22 -27.45 -7.29
C THR A 92 0.42 -26.57 -6.19
N LEU A 93 0.61 -25.29 -6.47
CA LEU A 93 0.59 -24.27 -5.45
C LEU A 93 -0.74 -24.52 -4.77
N ARG A 94 -0.72 -25.42 -3.76
CA ARG A 94 -1.75 -25.42 -2.74
C ARG A 94 -1.73 -23.99 -2.25
N TYR A 95 -2.66 -23.20 -2.79
CA TYR A 95 -3.10 -21.98 -2.14
C TYR A 95 -3.56 -22.45 -0.77
N LEU A 96 -2.60 -22.57 0.15
CA LEU A 96 -2.95 -22.59 1.55
C LEU A 96 -3.70 -21.27 1.73
N PRO A 97 -4.96 -21.29 2.14
CA PRO A 97 -5.64 -20.06 2.50
C PRO A 97 -4.83 -19.48 3.65
N HIS A 98 -3.89 -18.59 3.33
CA HIS A 98 -3.26 -17.75 4.34
C HIS A 98 -4.40 -16.94 4.92
N THR A 99 -4.78 -17.28 6.12
CA THR A 99 -5.63 -16.43 6.95
C THR A 99 -4.99 -15.06 6.98
N LEU A 100 -5.67 -14.09 6.38
CA LEU A 100 -5.20 -12.72 6.09
C LEU A 100 -4.94 -11.86 7.35
N SER A 101 -4.58 -12.41 8.41
CA SER A 101 -4.04 -12.04 9.70
C SER A 101 -4.54 -13.04 10.71
N GLU A 102 -3.80 -13.34 11.73
CA GLU A 102 -4.23 -14.18 12.85
C GLU A 102 -5.53 -13.67 13.50
N ASN A 103 -5.91 -12.42 13.29
CA ASN A 103 -7.09 -11.78 13.84
C ASN A 103 -8.23 -11.47 12.83
N GLY A 104 -8.08 -11.79 11.53
CA GLY A 104 -9.14 -11.54 10.54
C GLY A 104 -9.55 -10.06 10.36
N GLU A 105 -8.64 -9.12 10.63
CA GLU A 105 -8.92 -7.68 10.64
C GLU A 105 -8.67 -6.99 9.29
N GLY A 106 -8.06 -7.68 8.33
CA GLY A 106 -7.81 -7.14 6.98
C GLY A 106 -9.10 -6.90 6.17
N MET A 107 -9.00 -6.08 5.15
CA MET A 107 -10.11 -5.82 4.23
C MET A 107 -10.45 -7.07 3.41
N GLY A 108 -11.74 -7.37 3.25
CA GLY A 108 -12.19 -8.57 2.54
C GLY A 108 -11.75 -8.58 1.07
N PHE A 109 -11.28 -9.73 0.58
CA PHE A 109 -10.80 -9.90 -0.80
C PHE A 109 -11.81 -9.43 -1.86
N SER A 110 -13.11 -9.69 -1.67
CA SER A 110 -14.17 -9.27 -2.61
C SER A 110 -14.22 -7.74 -2.79
N ILE A 111 -14.00 -6.97 -1.72
CA ILE A 111 -13.96 -5.50 -1.77
C ILE A 111 -12.72 -5.06 -2.55
N ILE A 112 -11.56 -5.63 -2.24
CA ILE A 112 -10.30 -5.35 -2.93
C ILE A 112 -10.43 -5.67 -4.43
N ALA A 113 -10.89 -6.87 -4.79
CA ALA A 113 -11.04 -7.28 -6.19
C ALA A 113 -12.04 -6.39 -6.97
N LYS A 114 -13.16 -6.00 -6.34
CA LYS A 114 -14.13 -5.07 -6.92
C LYS A 114 -13.49 -3.70 -7.16
N THR A 115 -12.73 -3.21 -6.18
CA THR A 115 -12.08 -1.90 -6.28
C THR A 115 -10.99 -1.90 -7.34
N PHE A 116 -10.18 -2.96 -7.45
CA PHE A 116 -9.18 -3.09 -8.53
C PHE A 116 -9.84 -3.04 -9.92
N ARG A 117 -10.92 -3.78 -10.16
CA ARG A 117 -11.64 -3.70 -11.45
C ARG A 117 -12.12 -2.28 -11.75
N LYS A 118 -12.63 -1.57 -10.74
CA LYS A 118 -13.04 -0.17 -10.88
C LYS A 118 -11.85 0.72 -11.22
N VAL A 119 -10.71 0.53 -10.54
CA VAL A 119 -9.48 1.29 -10.79
C VAL A 119 -9.00 1.11 -12.22
N LEU A 120 -8.87 -0.12 -12.69
CA LEU A 120 -8.44 -0.40 -14.08
C LEU A 120 -9.38 0.25 -15.11
N SER A 121 -10.69 0.18 -14.89
CA SER A 121 -11.68 0.78 -15.79
C SER A 121 -11.70 2.32 -15.75
N LYS A 122 -11.44 2.92 -14.57
CA LYS A 122 -11.57 4.38 -14.36
C LYS A 122 -10.31 5.14 -14.76
N TYR A 123 -9.13 4.62 -14.39
CA TYR A 123 -7.87 5.32 -14.56
C TYR A 123 -7.14 4.94 -15.85
N GLY A 124 -7.42 3.75 -16.43
CA GLY A 124 -6.83 3.34 -17.70
C GLY A 124 -5.31 3.47 -17.70
N GLU A 125 -4.76 4.13 -18.72
CA GLU A 125 -3.30 4.31 -18.89
C GLU A 125 -2.67 5.24 -17.86
N GLU A 126 -3.44 6.03 -17.11
CA GLU A 126 -2.90 6.91 -16.07
C GLU A 126 -2.17 6.14 -14.95
N ILE A 127 -2.52 4.87 -14.74
CA ILE A 127 -1.82 4.00 -13.80
C ILE A 127 -0.37 3.71 -14.18
N LEU A 128 0.00 3.93 -15.45
CA LEU A 128 1.36 3.75 -15.98
C LEU A 128 2.20 5.04 -15.89
N VAL A 129 1.58 6.17 -15.58
CA VAL A 129 2.27 7.45 -15.43
C VAL A 129 2.95 7.52 -14.06
N PRO A 130 4.27 7.80 -14.00
CA PRO A 130 4.99 7.91 -12.74
C PRO A 130 4.33 8.85 -11.73
N SER A 131 4.49 8.54 -10.46
CA SER A 131 3.99 9.38 -9.37
C SER A 131 4.94 10.55 -9.10
N GLU A 132 4.39 11.66 -8.64
CA GLU A 132 5.16 12.72 -7.99
C GLU A 132 5.88 12.15 -6.75
N GLN A 133 6.95 12.82 -6.34
CA GLN A 133 7.78 12.38 -5.20
C GLN A 133 6.96 12.16 -3.91
N GLN A 134 6.03 13.05 -3.61
CA GLN A 134 5.15 12.95 -2.44
C GLN A 134 3.97 11.97 -2.61
N GLY A 135 3.82 11.36 -3.78
CA GLY A 135 2.64 10.56 -4.14
C GLY A 135 1.63 11.34 -4.98
N LYS A 136 0.74 10.63 -5.65
CA LYS A 136 -0.27 11.22 -6.54
C LYS A 136 -1.16 12.23 -5.81
N LEU A 137 -1.38 13.38 -6.45
CA LEU A 137 -2.19 14.46 -5.88
C LEU A 137 -3.60 13.99 -5.51
N PHE A 138 -4.23 13.17 -6.35
CA PHE A 138 -5.58 12.67 -6.07
C PHE A 138 -5.65 11.81 -4.79
N LEU A 139 -4.60 11.05 -4.46
CA LEU A 139 -4.51 10.29 -3.21
C LEU A 139 -4.31 11.24 -2.02
N ARG A 140 -3.41 12.21 -2.14
CA ARG A 140 -3.17 13.20 -1.09
C ARG A 140 -4.42 14.02 -0.77
N THR A 141 -5.19 14.39 -1.79
CA THR A 141 -6.50 15.05 -1.63
C THR A 141 -7.52 14.12 -0.92
N ALA A 142 -7.61 12.86 -1.32
CA ALA A 142 -8.51 11.90 -0.66
C ALA A 142 -8.13 11.66 0.81
N LEU A 143 -6.84 11.58 1.10
CA LEU A 143 -6.32 11.47 2.48
C LEU A 143 -6.62 12.71 3.31
N LYS A 144 -6.40 13.91 2.79
CA LYS A 144 -6.75 15.17 3.45
C LYS A 144 -8.21 15.17 3.90
N GLU A 145 -9.12 14.80 3.01
CA GLU A 145 -10.54 14.73 3.33
C GLU A 145 -10.88 13.63 4.36
N TYR A 146 -10.23 12.48 4.28
CA TYR A 146 -10.36 11.42 5.27
C TYR A 146 -9.89 11.89 6.65
N LEU A 147 -8.70 12.46 6.75
CA LEU A 147 -8.11 12.96 7.99
C LEU A 147 -8.99 14.02 8.66
N ARG A 148 -9.52 14.95 7.88
CA ARG A 148 -10.45 15.97 8.35
C ARG A 148 -11.71 15.35 8.96
N ARG A 149 -12.35 14.39 8.28
CA ARG A 149 -13.60 13.75 8.74
C ARG A 149 -13.39 12.78 9.89
N ALA A 150 -12.38 11.93 9.78
CA ALA A 150 -12.21 10.78 10.69
C ALA A 150 -11.34 11.10 11.92
N ARG A 151 -10.43 12.07 11.79
CA ARG A 151 -9.41 12.36 12.81
C ARG A 151 -9.44 13.80 13.31
N GLY A 152 -10.18 14.70 12.69
CA GLY A 152 -10.16 16.13 13.00
C GLY A 152 -8.80 16.79 12.71
N ILE A 153 -8.01 16.18 11.82
CA ILE A 153 -6.70 16.68 11.39
C ILE A 153 -6.89 17.53 10.14
N PHE A 154 -6.42 18.76 10.18
CA PHE A 154 -6.52 19.73 9.08
C PHE A 154 -5.13 19.96 8.48
N VAL A 155 -4.94 19.50 7.25
CA VAL A 155 -3.68 19.62 6.49
C VAL A 155 -3.94 20.05 5.06
N THR A 156 -2.90 20.49 4.37
CA THR A 156 -2.90 20.69 2.91
C THR A 156 -2.24 19.49 2.22
N GLU A 157 -2.40 19.38 0.91
CA GLU A 157 -1.80 18.29 0.13
C GLU A 157 -0.28 18.32 0.15
N GLU A 158 0.32 19.51 0.29
CA GLU A 158 1.78 19.72 0.36
C GLU A 158 2.40 19.17 1.64
N GLN A 159 1.59 19.02 2.70
CA GLN A 159 2.04 18.43 3.96
C GLN A 159 2.07 16.89 3.92
N ILE A 160 1.48 16.25 2.92
CA ILE A 160 1.29 14.80 2.86
C ILE A 160 2.38 14.15 1.99
N VAL A 161 3.10 13.20 2.55
CA VAL A 161 4.09 12.35 1.84
C VAL A 161 3.65 10.90 1.94
N ILE A 162 3.49 10.25 0.79
CA ILE A 162 3.13 8.82 0.68
C ILE A 162 4.40 7.99 0.66
N GLY A 163 4.42 6.90 1.44
CA GLY A 163 5.55 5.97 1.50
C GLY A 163 5.15 4.51 1.55
N SER A 164 6.09 3.63 1.21
CA SER A 164 5.90 2.17 1.17
C SER A 164 6.01 1.52 2.56
N GLY A 165 5.17 1.97 3.47
CA GLY A 165 5.12 1.54 4.86
C GLY A 165 5.96 2.40 5.80
N ALA A 166 5.77 2.20 7.11
CA ALA A 166 6.41 2.99 8.15
C ALA A 166 7.95 2.94 8.09
N GLU A 167 8.52 1.81 7.71
CA GLU A 167 9.98 1.61 7.64
C GLU A 167 10.65 2.60 6.65
N GLN A 168 10.04 2.82 5.48
CA GLN A 168 10.53 3.84 4.55
C GLN A 168 10.36 5.25 5.14
N LEU A 169 9.24 5.52 5.79
CA LEU A 169 9.01 6.84 6.38
C LEU A 169 10.00 7.15 7.52
N TYR A 170 10.43 6.15 8.30
CA TYR A 170 11.52 6.35 9.28
C TYR A 170 12.84 6.74 8.58
N THR A 171 13.13 6.15 7.41
CA THR A 171 14.31 6.53 6.61
C THR A 171 14.19 7.98 6.12
N LEU A 172 13.04 8.37 5.59
CA LEU A 172 12.80 9.75 5.15
C LEU A 172 12.89 10.73 6.32
N LEU A 173 12.30 10.42 7.48
CA LEU A 173 12.41 11.23 8.69
C LEU A 173 13.86 11.38 9.16
N SER A 174 14.67 10.31 9.05
CA SER A 174 16.11 10.41 9.32
C SER A 174 16.79 11.44 8.42
N GLN A 175 16.46 11.48 7.12
CA GLN A 175 17.03 12.45 6.19
C GLN A 175 16.55 13.89 6.49
N ILE A 176 15.29 14.04 6.88
CA ILE A 176 14.68 15.33 7.19
C ILE A 176 15.28 15.93 8.47
N LEU A 177 15.46 15.12 9.52
CA LEU A 177 15.72 15.57 10.89
C LEU A 177 17.13 15.25 11.40
N LYS A 178 18.02 14.63 10.61
CA LYS A 178 19.38 14.26 11.07
C LYS A 178 20.22 15.42 11.61
N GLU A 179 19.98 16.61 11.11
CA GLU A 179 20.70 17.83 11.54
C GLU A 179 20.27 18.28 12.94
N GLU A 180 19.12 17.83 13.42
CA GLU A 180 18.64 18.08 14.78
C GLU A 180 19.36 17.22 15.83
N GLY A 181 20.20 16.28 15.40
CA GLY A 181 21.09 15.49 16.24
C GLY A 181 20.49 14.18 16.74
N GLU A 182 20.57 13.94 18.04
CA GLU A 182 20.12 12.71 18.68
C GLU A 182 18.58 12.65 18.78
N PHE A 183 17.99 11.46 18.52
CA PHE A 183 16.55 11.24 18.73
C PHE A 183 16.30 10.53 20.07
N ALA A 184 15.40 11.07 20.88
CA ALA A 184 14.85 10.40 22.03
C ALA A 184 13.71 9.46 21.60
N VAL A 185 13.74 8.22 22.06
CA VAL A 185 12.75 7.19 21.73
C VAL A 185 12.28 6.45 22.96
N GLU A 186 11.07 5.94 22.94
CA GLU A 186 10.51 5.06 24.00
C GLU A 186 11.40 3.82 24.20
N ASN A 187 11.52 3.34 25.45
CA ASN A 187 12.19 2.08 25.78
C ASN A 187 11.34 1.27 26.77
N PRO A 188 10.78 0.10 26.37
CA PRO A 188 10.95 -0.54 25.06
C PRO A 188 10.16 0.17 23.93
N SER A 189 10.62 0.02 22.69
CA SER A 189 9.95 0.48 21.47
C SER A 189 10.19 -0.47 20.30
N TYR A 190 9.62 -0.18 19.14
CA TYR A 190 9.74 -1.01 17.95
C TYR A 190 11.20 -1.14 17.49
N GLU A 191 11.78 -2.33 17.62
CA GLU A 191 13.20 -2.58 17.39
C GLU A 191 13.67 -2.24 15.96
N ARG A 192 12.80 -2.50 14.96
CA ARG A 192 13.15 -2.18 13.56
C ARG A 192 13.29 -0.67 13.34
N MET A 193 12.45 0.15 13.96
CA MET A 193 12.55 1.60 13.92
C MET A 193 13.92 2.05 14.47
N GLN A 194 14.33 1.52 15.64
CA GLN A 194 15.63 1.83 16.21
C GLN A 194 16.79 1.42 15.29
N LYS A 195 16.72 0.22 14.67
CA LYS A 195 17.72 -0.25 13.70
C LYS A 195 17.81 0.65 12.48
N ILE A 196 16.67 1.10 11.94
CA ILE A 196 16.61 1.99 10.79
C ILE A 196 17.24 3.35 11.12
N TYR A 197 16.91 3.95 12.26
CA TYR A 197 17.50 5.21 12.67
C TYR A 197 19.03 5.10 12.83
N ARG A 198 19.51 4.06 13.51
CA ARG A 198 20.97 3.83 13.66
C ARG A 198 21.66 3.59 12.31
N ALA A 199 21.04 2.82 11.41
CA ALA A 199 21.58 2.58 10.06
C ALA A 199 21.67 3.88 9.22
N ASN A 200 20.80 4.86 9.51
CA ASN A 200 20.86 6.19 8.90
C ASN A 200 21.77 7.19 9.66
N GLY A 201 22.53 6.71 10.64
CA GLY A 201 23.49 7.52 11.39
C GLY A 201 22.89 8.34 12.55
N ILE A 202 21.65 8.10 12.93
CA ILE A 202 20.99 8.78 14.05
C ILE A 202 21.40 8.10 15.38
N ARG A 203 21.86 8.88 16.33
CA ARG A 203 22.07 8.43 17.72
C ARG A 203 20.72 8.41 18.44
N LEU A 204 20.52 7.44 19.34
CA LEU A 204 19.27 7.26 20.06
C LEU A 204 19.48 7.36 21.58
N ALA A 205 18.74 8.25 22.21
CA ALA A 205 18.52 8.28 23.65
C ALA A 205 17.29 7.44 24.00
N LEU A 206 17.46 6.35 24.74
CA LEU A 206 16.40 5.44 25.13
C LEU A 206 15.75 5.92 26.42
N LEU A 207 14.48 6.31 26.36
CA LEU A 207 13.74 6.86 27.51
C LEU A 207 12.82 5.79 28.12
N GLU A 208 13.02 5.47 29.38
CA GLU A 208 12.23 4.43 30.07
C GLU A 208 10.74 4.74 30.10
N MET A 209 9.94 3.70 29.80
CA MET A 209 8.49 3.74 29.83
C MET A 209 7.96 3.40 31.23
N GLY A 210 7.01 4.23 31.70
CA GLY A 210 6.18 3.93 32.85
C GLY A 210 4.74 3.56 32.42
N LYS A 211 3.85 3.35 33.37
CA LYS A 211 2.45 2.93 33.14
C LYS A 211 1.62 3.89 32.28
N LYS A 212 2.05 5.12 32.07
CA LYS A 212 1.32 6.18 31.34
C LYS A 212 2.11 6.74 30.14
N GLY A 213 3.17 6.08 29.71
CA GLY A 213 4.13 6.57 28.71
C GLY A 213 5.50 6.81 29.34
N ILE A 214 6.37 7.57 28.68
CA ILE A 214 7.74 7.85 29.14
C ILE A 214 7.71 8.48 30.55
N HIS A 215 8.59 8.04 31.44
CA HIS A 215 8.73 8.64 32.77
C HIS A 215 9.05 10.12 32.69
N SER A 216 8.35 10.95 33.46
CA SER A 216 8.53 12.41 33.47
C SER A 216 9.98 12.81 33.83
N ALA A 217 10.61 12.09 34.76
CA ALA A 217 12.00 12.31 35.10
C ALA A 217 12.97 12.00 33.94
N ALA A 218 12.66 11.00 33.10
CA ALA A 218 13.45 10.69 31.91
C ALA A 218 13.31 11.80 30.85
N LEU A 219 12.08 12.27 30.61
CA LEU A 219 11.80 13.40 29.71
C LEU A 219 12.53 14.68 30.18
N GLN A 220 12.54 14.98 31.49
CA GLN A 220 13.20 16.18 32.02
C GLN A 220 14.72 16.15 31.79
N ARG A 221 15.36 14.99 31.92
CA ARG A 221 16.80 14.80 31.78
C ARG A 221 17.26 14.68 30.33
N ALA A 222 16.38 14.25 29.42
CA ALA A 222 16.74 14.11 28.00
C ALA A 222 17.00 15.48 27.36
N GLU A 223 18.05 15.58 26.58
CA GLU A 223 18.47 16.82 25.87
C GLU A 223 18.16 16.80 24.36
N SER A 224 17.75 15.62 23.84
CA SER A 224 17.46 15.44 22.42
C SER A 224 16.35 16.38 21.95
N LYS A 225 16.53 16.99 20.77
CA LYS A 225 15.52 17.88 20.17
C LYS A 225 14.40 17.13 19.50
N VAL A 226 14.62 15.89 19.05
CA VAL A 226 13.60 15.05 18.40
C VAL A 226 13.12 14.00 19.38
N LEU A 227 11.81 13.92 19.58
CA LEU A 227 11.17 12.90 20.40
C LEU A 227 10.26 12.03 19.53
N HIS A 228 10.60 10.75 19.37
CA HIS A 228 9.74 9.77 18.70
C HIS A 228 8.91 9.01 19.74
N VAL A 229 7.60 9.07 19.63
CA VAL A 229 6.64 8.42 20.52
C VAL A 229 5.53 7.72 19.76
N THR A 230 4.99 6.66 20.37
CA THR A 230 3.80 5.94 19.92
C THR A 230 2.70 6.12 20.97
N PRO A 231 1.90 7.20 20.94
CA PRO A 231 0.98 7.54 22.02
C PRO A 231 -0.18 6.55 22.20
N PHE A 232 -0.51 5.78 21.14
CA PHE A 232 -1.55 4.75 21.17
C PHE A 232 -0.94 3.37 21.06
N HIS A 233 -1.22 2.49 22.03
CA HIS A 233 -0.76 1.09 22.05
C HIS A 233 0.73 0.95 21.73
N SER A 234 1.59 1.74 22.42
CA SER A 234 3.03 1.71 22.21
C SER A 234 3.55 0.27 22.19
N TYR A 235 4.20 -0.13 21.08
CA TYR A 235 4.73 -1.49 20.93
C TYR A 235 6.14 -1.60 21.53
N PRO A 236 6.47 -2.64 22.32
CA PRO A 236 5.63 -3.81 22.64
C PRO A 236 4.80 -3.65 23.94
N SER A 237 4.87 -2.53 24.61
CA SER A 237 4.29 -2.32 25.95
C SER A 237 2.76 -2.32 25.97
N GLY A 238 2.10 -2.00 24.86
CA GLY A 238 0.65 -1.82 24.76
C GLY A 238 0.12 -0.55 25.48
N ILE A 239 1.01 0.30 26.00
CA ILE A 239 0.64 1.47 26.80
C ILE A 239 0.04 2.54 25.88
N THR A 240 -1.07 3.14 26.33
CA THR A 240 -1.67 4.33 25.73
C THR A 240 -1.42 5.53 26.64
N ALA A 241 -0.78 6.56 26.10
CA ALA A 241 -0.48 7.79 26.82
C ALA A 241 -1.76 8.61 27.03
N PRO A 242 -2.17 8.94 28.27
CA PRO A 242 -3.32 9.80 28.53
C PRO A 242 -3.08 11.24 28.06
N ALA A 243 -4.14 12.03 27.93
CA ALA A 243 -4.06 13.41 27.46
C ALA A 243 -3.05 14.28 28.25
N SER A 244 -2.90 14.05 29.57
CA SER A 244 -1.91 14.73 30.38
C SER A 244 -0.47 14.44 29.95
N LYS A 245 -0.16 13.19 29.61
CA LYS A 245 1.16 12.76 29.13
C LYS A 245 1.45 13.29 27.73
N ARG A 246 0.43 13.33 26.85
CA ARG A 246 0.56 13.92 25.52
C ARG A 246 0.89 15.42 25.59
N ARG A 247 0.25 16.15 26.50
CA ARG A 247 0.63 17.56 26.77
C ARG A 247 2.06 17.69 27.28
N GLU A 248 2.52 16.74 28.09
CA GLU A 248 3.92 16.72 28.57
C GLU A 248 4.91 16.48 27.40
N TYR A 249 4.57 15.63 26.43
CA TYR A 249 5.38 15.46 25.21
C TYR A 249 5.45 16.75 24.37
N LEU A 250 4.31 17.42 24.17
CA LEU A 250 4.30 18.72 23.48
C LEU A 250 5.11 19.79 24.21
N GLU A 251 5.01 19.80 25.54
CA GLU A 251 5.81 20.71 26.38
C GLU A 251 7.31 20.39 26.35
N TYR A 252 7.66 19.09 26.23
CA TYR A 252 9.05 18.67 26.00
C TYR A 252 9.64 19.29 24.71
N ALA A 253 8.93 19.17 23.60
CA ALA A 253 9.35 19.76 22.33
C ALA A 253 9.43 21.29 22.42
N ARG A 254 8.41 21.90 23.05
CA ARG A 254 8.37 23.37 23.25
C ARG A 254 9.61 23.89 24.00
N LYS A 255 10.02 23.24 25.07
CA LYS A 255 11.16 23.67 25.90
C LYS A 255 12.51 23.58 25.19
N ARG A 256 12.61 22.72 24.18
CA ARG A 256 13.85 22.42 23.45
C ARG A 256 13.90 23.04 22.07
N ASP A 257 12.87 23.78 21.68
CA ASP A 257 12.66 24.21 20.31
C ASP A 257 12.88 23.04 19.33
N GLY A 258 12.23 21.93 19.67
CA GLY A 258 12.44 20.64 19.04
C GLY A 258 11.18 20.11 18.37
N PHE A 259 11.22 18.85 17.97
CA PHE A 259 10.19 18.18 17.16
C PHE A 259 9.71 16.90 17.81
N ILE A 260 8.47 16.51 17.46
CA ILE A 260 7.92 15.21 17.81
C ILE A 260 7.67 14.42 16.52
N ILE A 261 8.00 13.13 16.54
CA ILE A 261 7.53 12.14 15.58
C ILE A 261 6.46 11.34 16.30
N GLU A 262 5.20 11.49 15.89
CA GLU A 262 4.07 10.71 16.39
C GLU A 262 3.83 9.52 15.46
N ASP A 263 4.10 8.29 15.93
CA ASP A 263 3.81 7.06 15.22
C ASP A 263 2.43 6.52 15.65
N ASP A 264 1.46 6.63 14.77
CA ASP A 264 0.08 6.26 15.02
C ASP A 264 -0.36 5.07 14.14
N TYR A 265 0.05 3.88 14.50
CA TYR A 265 -0.17 2.68 13.68
C TYR A 265 -1.46 1.90 13.98
N ASP A 266 -2.18 2.20 15.08
CA ASP A 266 -3.31 1.38 15.57
C ASP A 266 -4.54 2.19 16.05
N SER A 267 -4.50 3.50 16.02
CA SER A 267 -5.57 4.33 16.60
C SER A 267 -6.91 4.23 15.87
N GLU A 268 -6.91 3.88 14.56
CA GLU A 268 -8.14 3.63 13.81
C GLU A 268 -9.01 2.55 14.44
N PHE A 269 -8.42 1.59 15.15
CA PHE A 269 -9.13 0.46 15.75
C PHE A 269 -9.47 0.63 17.21
N SER A 270 -9.34 1.84 17.76
CA SER A 270 -9.75 2.11 19.15
C SER A 270 -11.19 1.65 19.39
N ALA A 271 -11.38 0.83 20.44
CA ALA A 271 -12.69 0.40 20.90
C ALA A 271 -13.46 1.54 21.58
N LEU A 272 -12.78 2.61 21.97
CA LEU A 272 -13.38 3.82 22.54
C LEU A 272 -14.25 4.52 21.49
N GLY A 273 -15.35 5.11 21.91
CA GLY A 273 -16.35 5.69 20.99
C GLY A 273 -15.79 6.82 20.09
N LYS A 274 -14.94 7.69 20.64
CA LYS A 274 -14.20 8.72 19.93
C LYS A 274 -12.71 8.43 20.06
N PRO A 275 -11.95 8.40 18.95
CA PRO A 275 -10.49 8.37 19.06
C PRO A 275 -10.01 9.55 19.88
N GLU A 276 -9.02 9.33 20.73
CA GLU A 276 -8.37 10.44 21.41
C GLU A 276 -7.62 11.32 20.39
N ASP A 277 -7.53 12.62 20.68
CA ASP A 277 -6.85 13.56 19.79
C ASP A 277 -5.36 13.21 19.67
N SER A 278 -4.81 13.19 18.46
CA SER A 278 -3.39 12.97 18.21
C SER A 278 -2.55 14.15 18.73
N LEU A 279 -1.26 13.93 18.95
CA LEU A 279 -0.33 15.02 19.24
C LEU A 279 -0.35 16.08 18.11
N PHE A 280 -0.41 15.61 16.87
CA PHE A 280 -0.51 16.48 15.71
C PHE A 280 -1.75 17.38 15.74
N ALA A 281 -2.90 16.84 16.14
CA ALA A 281 -4.14 17.64 16.27
C ALA A 281 -4.13 18.58 17.48
N MET A 282 -3.39 18.23 18.55
CA MET A 282 -3.23 19.05 19.75
C MET A 282 -2.15 20.12 19.63
N ASP A 283 -1.27 20.00 18.63
CA ASP A 283 -0.11 20.88 18.46
C ASP A 283 -0.53 22.28 17.99
N THR A 284 -0.05 23.29 18.69
CA THR A 284 -0.25 24.71 18.35
C THR A 284 1.00 25.39 17.83
N ARG A 285 2.14 24.67 17.77
CA ARG A 285 3.45 25.21 17.39
C ARG A 285 3.98 24.70 16.07
N ASP A 286 3.23 23.79 15.43
CA ASP A 286 3.59 23.20 14.14
C ASP A 286 4.95 22.48 14.18
N CYS A 287 5.14 21.64 15.22
CA CYS A 287 6.38 20.90 15.47
C CYS A 287 6.22 19.37 15.47
N VAL A 288 5.02 18.86 15.16
CA VAL A 288 4.74 17.42 15.16
C VAL A 288 4.74 16.89 13.73
N TYR A 289 5.54 15.86 13.47
CA TYR A 289 5.49 14.98 12.31
C TYR A 289 4.58 13.80 12.68
N TYR A 290 3.53 13.56 11.90
CA TYR A 290 2.59 12.48 12.16
C TYR A 290 2.72 11.40 11.11
N LEU A 291 2.87 10.15 11.54
CA LEU A 291 3.04 8.99 10.67
C LEU A 291 1.94 7.97 10.97
N ASN A 292 1.36 7.40 9.91
CA ASN A 292 0.41 6.30 10.02
C ASN A 292 0.57 5.32 8.84
N SER A 293 0.13 4.06 9.04
CA SER A 293 0.24 3.01 8.02
C SER A 293 -1.07 2.26 7.81
N PHE A 294 -1.30 1.83 6.56
CA PHE A 294 -2.47 1.05 6.17
C PHE A 294 -2.29 -0.47 6.35
N SER A 295 -1.13 -0.91 6.84
CA SER A 295 -0.81 -2.35 6.98
C SER A 295 -1.77 -3.12 7.89
N LYS A 296 -2.27 -2.48 8.95
CA LYS A 296 -3.29 -3.09 9.83
C LYS A 296 -4.71 -2.94 9.30
N THR A 297 -5.00 -1.84 8.64
CA THR A 297 -6.36 -1.50 8.22
C THR A 297 -6.78 -2.19 6.92
N ILE A 298 -5.91 -2.24 5.92
CA ILE A 298 -6.19 -2.90 4.65
C ILE A 298 -5.62 -4.32 4.66
N GLY A 299 -4.37 -4.48 5.09
CA GLY A 299 -3.66 -5.74 5.15
C GLY A 299 -2.15 -5.56 5.04
N PRO A 300 -1.34 -6.47 5.61
CA PRO A 300 0.12 -6.32 5.68
C PRO A 300 0.82 -6.37 4.30
N ALA A 301 0.16 -6.93 3.29
CA ALA A 301 0.66 -6.94 1.91
C ALA A 301 0.57 -5.56 1.24
N PHE A 302 -0.37 -4.70 1.68
CA PHE A 302 -0.46 -3.31 1.23
C PHE A 302 0.54 -2.46 1.98
N ARG A 303 1.72 -2.32 1.41
CA ARG A 303 2.82 -1.59 1.99
C ARG A 303 2.66 -0.08 1.76
N MET A 304 1.57 0.51 2.26
CA MET A 304 1.32 1.96 2.19
C MET A 304 1.29 2.59 3.58
N ALA A 305 1.88 3.77 3.66
CA ALA A 305 1.87 4.64 4.83
C ALA A 305 1.89 6.10 4.37
N TYR A 306 1.62 7.01 5.27
CA TYR A 306 1.74 8.44 5.00
C TYR A 306 2.38 9.16 6.18
N LEU A 307 3.08 10.25 5.84
CA LEU A 307 3.69 11.18 6.76
C LEU A 307 3.05 12.55 6.56
N LEU A 308 2.66 13.18 7.65
CA LEU A 308 2.24 14.58 7.67
C LEU A 308 3.40 15.43 8.19
N LEU A 309 3.80 16.38 7.38
CA LEU A 309 4.84 17.36 7.74
C LEU A 309 4.21 18.55 8.47
N PRO A 310 4.93 19.18 9.42
CA PRO A 310 4.55 20.48 9.93
C PRO A 310 4.37 21.48 8.80
N LYS A 311 3.31 22.29 8.85
CA LYS A 311 2.92 23.20 7.75
C LYS A 311 4.04 24.17 7.37
N THR A 312 4.69 24.76 8.37
CA THR A 312 5.79 25.73 8.16
C THR A 312 7.05 25.10 7.59
N ARG A 313 7.21 23.78 7.70
CA ARG A 313 8.39 23.03 7.23
C ARG A 313 8.12 22.23 5.96
N ALA A 314 6.88 22.08 5.55
CA ALA A 314 6.48 21.14 4.50
C ALA A 314 7.29 21.31 3.20
N GLU A 315 7.48 22.54 2.72
CA GLU A 315 8.26 22.82 1.52
C GLU A 315 9.76 22.54 1.69
N ALA A 316 10.35 22.98 2.81
CA ALA A 316 11.78 22.80 3.08
C ALA A 316 12.12 21.31 3.28
N ASP A 317 11.30 20.58 4.03
CA ASP A 317 11.50 19.17 4.31
C ASP A 317 11.22 18.28 3.08
N SER A 318 10.23 18.62 2.27
CA SER A 318 10.00 17.96 0.97
C SER A 318 11.20 18.12 0.03
N ARG A 319 11.87 19.29 0.03
CA ARG A 319 13.10 19.51 -0.74
C ARG A 319 14.25 18.61 -0.29
N LYS A 320 14.40 18.36 1.03
CA LYS A 320 15.44 17.46 1.57
C LYS A 320 15.33 16.01 1.06
N ILE A 321 14.14 15.59 0.68
CA ILE A 321 13.85 14.22 0.21
C ILE A 321 13.44 14.19 -1.28
N SER A 322 13.57 15.29 -2.01
CA SER A 322 13.08 15.42 -3.39
C SER A 322 13.80 14.53 -4.41
N PHE A 323 14.97 14.03 -4.08
CA PHE A 323 15.73 13.09 -4.93
C PHE A 323 15.22 11.63 -4.84
N TYR A 324 14.34 11.31 -3.90
CA TYR A 324 13.65 10.03 -3.87
C TYR A 324 12.41 10.06 -4.77
N SER A 325 12.17 8.98 -5.50
CA SER A 325 10.87 8.76 -6.14
C SER A 325 9.87 8.20 -5.14
N CYS A 326 8.58 8.44 -5.35
CA CYS A 326 7.54 7.75 -4.58
C CYS A 326 7.64 6.24 -4.84
N SER A 327 7.83 5.45 -3.79
CA SER A 327 8.04 4.01 -3.87
C SER A 327 6.74 3.20 -3.88
N VAL A 328 5.59 3.86 -3.71
CA VAL A 328 4.28 3.18 -3.78
C VAL A 328 3.81 3.13 -5.22
N PRO A 329 3.51 1.95 -5.78
CA PRO A 329 2.98 1.82 -7.13
C PRO A 329 1.71 2.65 -7.34
N VAL A 330 1.57 3.28 -8.52
CA VAL A 330 0.42 4.15 -8.84
C VAL A 330 -0.89 3.38 -8.76
N LEU A 331 -0.91 2.12 -9.17
CA LEU A 331 -2.08 1.25 -9.09
C LEU A 331 -2.59 1.10 -7.64
N GLU A 332 -1.70 0.96 -6.66
CA GLU A 332 -2.06 0.89 -5.24
C GLU A 332 -2.53 2.24 -4.71
N GLN A 333 -1.94 3.34 -5.19
CA GLN A 333 -2.40 4.69 -4.87
C GLN A 333 -3.82 4.95 -5.38
N CYS A 334 -4.13 4.51 -6.61
CA CYS A 334 -5.49 4.57 -7.16
C CYS A 334 -6.46 3.71 -6.35
N LEU A 335 -6.06 2.50 -5.95
CA LEU A 335 -6.88 1.62 -5.11
C LEU A 335 -7.26 2.29 -3.78
N LEU A 336 -6.28 2.82 -3.07
CA LEU A 336 -6.52 3.49 -1.79
C LEU A 336 -7.42 4.73 -1.97
N THR A 337 -7.19 5.49 -3.03
CA THR A 337 -8.05 6.64 -3.37
C THR A 337 -9.52 6.23 -3.52
N GLU A 338 -9.79 5.15 -4.28
CA GLU A 338 -11.15 4.65 -4.47
C GLU A 338 -11.77 4.13 -3.17
N LEU A 339 -11.00 3.46 -2.31
CA LEU A 339 -11.47 3.00 -1.01
C LEU A 339 -11.86 4.15 -0.09
N LEU A 340 -11.07 5.23 -0.06
CA LEU A 340 -11.34 6.43 0.73
C LEU A 340 -12.54 7.22 0.19
N GLN A 341 -12.60 7.44 -1.12
CA GLN A 341 -13.67 8.23 -1.76
C GLN A 341 -15.03 7.52 -1.74
N SER A 342 -15.05 6.19 -1.87
CA SER A 342 -16.30 5.40 -1.81
C SER A 342 -16.83 5.20 -0.38
N GLY A 343 -16.04 5.54 0.65
CA GLY A 343 -16.37 5.27 2.05
C GLY A 343 -16.24 3.79 2.45
N GLU A 344 -15.72 2.93 1.57
CA GLU A 344 -15.50 1.50 1.90
C GLU A 344 -14.45 1.36 3.02
N PHE A 345 -13.47 2.24 3.04
CA PHE A 345 -12.44 2.27 4.08
C PHE A 345 -13.06 2.55 5.46
N GLU A 346 -13.86 3.61 5.61
CA GLU A 346 -14.53 3.95 6.86
C GLU A 346 -15.55 2.87 7.30
N ARG A 347 -16.29 2.28 6.34
CA ARG A 347 -17.20 1.15 6.64
C ARG A 347 -16.43 -0.04 7.20
N HIS A 348 -15.26 -0.34 6.65
CA HIS A 348 -14.40 -1.42 7.12
C HIS A 348 -13.90 -1.15 8.55
N ILE A 349 -13.34 0.03 8.82
CA ILE A 349 -12.90 0.44 10.15
C ILE A 349 -14.05 0.32 11.17
N ASN A 350 -15.23 0.83 10.84
CA ASN A 350 -16.39 0.79 11.75
C ASN A 350 -16.86 -0.65 12.02
N ARG A 351 -16.73 -1.58 11.06
CA ARG A 351 -17.03 -3.00 11.25
C ARG A 351 -16.07 -3.63 12.25
N ILE A 352 -14.77 -3.36 12.15
CA ILE A 352 -13.75 -3.88 13.06
C ILE A 352 -13.93 -3.30 14.47
N ARG A 353 -14.15 -1.99 14.59
CA ARG A 353 -14.44 -1.34 15.87
C ARG A 353 -15.64 -1.99 16.58
N ARG A 354 -16.70 -2.31 15.85
CA ARG A 354 -17.87 -3.02 16.40
C ARG A 354 -17.51 -4.43 16.90
N LYS A 355 -16.74 -5.17 16.11
CA LYS A 355 -16.26 -6.51 16.48
C LYS A 355 -15.40 -6.47 17.75
N ARG A 356 -14.44 -5.55 17.84
CA ARG A 356 -13.59 -5.39 19.04
C ARG A 356 -14.39 -5.01 20.27
N ARG A 357 -15.41 -4.14 20.17
CA ARG A 357 -16.29 -3.79 21.31
C ARG A 357 -17.09 -4.99 21.80
N SER A 358 -17.64 -5.83 20.94
CA SER A 358 -18.39 -7.02 21.35
C SER A 358 -17.50 -8.03 22.08
N HIS A 359 -16.21 -8.11 21.79
CA HIS A 359 -15.26 -8.97 22.50
C HIS A 359 -14.91 -8.42 23.91
N VAL A 360 -14.80 -7.11 24.06
CA VAL A 360 -14.55 -6.47 25.36
C VAL A 360 -15.74 -6.67 26.30
N THR A 361 -16.97 -6.47 25.82
CA THR A 361 -18.20 -6.68 26.63
C THR A 361 -18.47 -8.13 26.97
N SER A 362 -17.99 -9.10 26.20
CA SER A 362 -18.14 -10.54 26.49
C SER A 362 -17.01 -11.10 27.38
N GLY A 363 -15.90 -10.39 27.53
CA GLY A 363 -14.76 -10.76 28.38
C GLY A 363 -14.87 -10.36 29.84
N ASP A 364 -15.72 -9.38 30.19
CA ASP A 364 -15.96 -8.92 31.57
C ASP A 364 -16.99 -9.77 32.35
N THR A 365 -17.44 -10.89 31.75
CA THR A 365 -18.43 -11.80 32.39
C THR A 365 -17.83 -13.18 32.72
N LYS A 366 -16.51 -13.24 33.01
CA LYS A 366 -15.90 -14.45 33.58
C LYS A 366 -14.96 -14.11 34.73
#